data_dd47960984b910b900253fe967b5c7ca
#
_entry.id   dd47960984b910b900253fe967b5c7ca
#
_cell.length_a   1.000
_cell.length_b   1.000
_cell.length_c   1.000
_cell.angle_alpha   90.00
_cell.angle_beta   90.00
_cell.angle_gamma   90.00
#
_symmetry.space_group_name_H-M   'P 1'
#
loop_
_entity.id
_entity.type
_entity.pdbx_description
1 polymer ?
#
loop_
_entity_poly.entity_id
_entity_poly.type
_entity_poly.pdbx_seq_one_letter_code
_entity_poly.pdbx_strand_id
1 'polypeptide(L)'
;MPEPLRSRGFARAEQKFELMREIGTDLLMICSNVSPKAIGGIQRAAEDLFELTELAAKQGLRVAYEALSWGRHVNDYRDSWEIVRRANHPALGLTLDTFHIFSRQTELDSIVNIPGDRIFLVQVADAPQLTMDPLSWSRHHRCFPGQGELDLQAFMERLRATGFDGPFSLEIFNDQFRASDPFRHARDAYRSLVYMAQETEPSSKVMTKSRSLPKVDQPTGIDFIEFAVDESEHQQLASFLQKTGFTHVATHKVKQVELWQQSGIRLVINRESQSFAQRYHTEHGLSVCAYGLSCPDVPGLLERATKLGYQVEYADPEHDTHGIAAITGPTGALLYLVDSNDPSPHWEREFIYHSVDPNSYISRVDHVATTLPLDQVLEAT
;
A
#
# COMPACT_ATOMS: atom_id res chain seq x y z
N MET A 1 -36.69 -9.00 10.78
CA MET A 1 -37.06 -8.21 11.99
C MET A 1 -38.50 -8.42 12.32
N PRO A 2 -38.92 -8.41 13.63
CA PRO A 2 -40.34 -8.41 13.97
C PRO A 2 -40.98 -7.03 13.68
N GLU A 3 -42.32 -7.01 13.51
CA GLU A 3 -43.05 -5.75 13.45
C GLU A 3 -43.03 -5.04 14.83
N PRO A 4 -43.04 -3.69 14.87
CA PRO A 4 -43.03 -2.74 13.73
C PRO A 4 -41.62 -2.38 13.23
N LEU A 5 -40.56 -3.08 13.66
CA LEU A 5 -39.18 -2.76 13.28
C LEU A 5 -38.90 -3.04 11.81
N ARG A 6 -39.56 -4.07 11.26
CA ARG A 6 -39.46 -4.39 9.81
C ARG A 6 -39.98 -3.23 8.96
N SER A 7 -41.20 -2.80 9.21
CA SER A 7 -41.83 -1.67 8.48
C SER A 7 -41.01 -0.37 8.57
N ARG A 8 -40.44 -0.08 9.74
CA ARG A 8 -39.53 1.07 9.90
C ARG A 8 -38.25 0.91 9.09
N GLY A 9 -37.73 -0.33 8.96
CA GLY A 9 -36.57 -0.61 8.12
C GLY A 9 -36.82 -0.30 6.66
N PHE A 10 -37.96 -0.71 6.13
CA PHE A 10 -38.37 -0.42 4.74
C PHE A 10 -38.56 1.08 4.51
N ALA A 11 -39.29 1.78 5.38
CA ALA A 11 -39.47 3.23 5.27
C ALA A 11 -38.13 4.01 5.29
N ARG A 12 -37.16 3.55 6.07
CA ARG A 12 -35.79 4.14 6.06
C ARG A 12 -35.04 3.83 4.77
N ALA A 13 -35.25 2.66 4.19
CA ALA A 13 -34.63 2.32 2.91
C ALA A 13 -35.19 3.19 1.78
N GLU A 14 -36.50 3.44 1.74
CA GLU A 14 -37.13 4.33 0.75
C GLU A 14 -36.57 5.76 0.83
N GLN A 15 -36.39 6.31 2.04
CA GLN A 15 -35.73 7.62 2.22
C GLN A 15 -34.28 7.63 1.70
N LYS A 16 -33.56 6.52 1.88
CA LYS A 16 -32.20 6.39 1.31
C LYS A 16 -32.22 6.30 -0.21
N PHE A 17 -33.21 5.65 -0.80
CA PHE A 17 -33.37 5.59 -2.26
C PHE A 17 -33.56 6.99 -2.87
N GLU A 18 -34.32 7.85 -2.22
CA GLU A 18 -34.49 9.26 -2.63
C GLU A 18 -33.12 9.98 -2.61
N LEU A 19 -32.38 9.89 -1.49
CA LEU A 19 -31.07 10.49 -1.36
C LEU A 19 -30.09 9.95 -2.41
N MET A 20 -30.09 8.63 -2.65
CA MET A 20 -29.20 8.00 -3.65
C MET A 20 -29.42 8.57 -5.05
N ARG A 21 -30.68 8.84 -5.43
CA ARG A 21 -30.97 9.47 -6.73
C ARG A 21 -30.46 10.90 -6.79
N GLU A 22 -30.56 11.66 -5.70
CA GLU A 22 -30.08 13.04 -5.64
C GLU A 22 -28.55 13.12 -5.78
N ILE A 23 -27.82 12.19 -5.15
CA ILE A 23 -26.34 12.15 -5.22
C ILE A 23 -25.82 11.34 -6.41
N GLY A 24 -26.68 10.72 -7.21
CA GLY A 24 -26.30 10.01 -8.44
C GLY A 24 -25.64 8.64 -8.21
N THR A 25 -25.92 7.94 -7.09
CA THR A 25 -25.46 6.56 -6.85
C THR A 25 -26.58 5.56 -7.06
N ASP A 26 -26.24 4.37 -7.58
CA ASP A 26 -27.21 3.33 -7.90
C ASP A 26 -27.13 2.08 -7.01
N LEU A 27 -26.10 1.97 -6.14
CA LEU A 27 -25.87 0.80 -5.30
C LEU A 27 -26.06 1.11 -3.82
N LEU A 28 -27.04 0.44 -3.18
CA LEU A 28 -27.21 0.42 -1.73
C LEU A 28 -26.53 -0.81 -1.14
N MET A 29 -25.53 -0.61 -0.28
CA MET A 29 -25.00 -1.69 0.53
C MET A 29 -25.79 -1.81 1.84
N ILE A 30 -26.15 -3.02 2.21
CA ILE A 30 -26.81 -3.37 3.46
C ILE A 30 -26.10 -4.53 4.15
N CYS A 31 -25.96 -4.43 5.47
CA CYS A 31 -25.27 -5.43 6.28
C CYS A 31 -26.25 -6.40 6.97
N SER A 32 -25.73 -7.57 7.33
CA SER A 32 -26.45 -8.52 8.16
C SER A 32 -26.81 -7.94 9.53
N ASN A 33 -27.93 -8.38 10.07
CA ASN A 33 -28.52 -7.79 11.28
C ASN A 33 -27.78 -8.25 12.55
N VAL A 34 -27.36 -7.29 13.37
CA VAL A 34 -26.65 -7.52 14.64
C VAL A 34 -27.57 -7.40 15.87
N SER A 35 -28.82 -6.96 15.69
CA SER A 35 -29.76 -6.72 16.78
C SER A 35 -30.11 -8.04 17.52
N PRO A 36 -30.18 -8.02 18.86
CA PRO A 36 -30.72 -9.16 19.61
C PRO A 36 -32.19 -9.49 19.28
N LYS A 37 -32.91 -8.54 18.66
CA LYS A 37 -34.28 -8.73 18.19
C LYS A 37 -34.37 -9.26 16.75
N ALA A 38 -33.24 -9.54 16.10
CA ALA A 38 -33.24 -10.12 14.76
C ALA A 38 -33.86 -11.51 14.80
N ILE A 39 -34.62 -11.85 13.76
CA ILE A 39 -35.21 -13.17 13.57
C ILE A 39 -34.40 -13.87 12.48
N GLY A 40 -33.90 -15.08 12.79
CA GLY A 40 -33.10 -15.87 11.86
C GLY A 40 -33.94 -16.57 10.78
N GLY A 41 -33.23 -17.22 9.87
CA GLY A 41 -33.76 -18.04 8.79
C GLY A 41 -33.43 -17.51 7.41
N ILE A 42 -32.72 -18.34 6.63
CA ILE A 42 -32.26 -18.01 5.27
C ILE A 42 -33.44 -17.64 4.35
N GLN A 43 -34.51 -18.47 4.38
CA GLN A 43 -35.67 -18.25 3.53
C GLN A 43 -36.35 -16.89 3.85
N ARG A 44 -36.54 -16.57 5.13
CA ARG A 44 -37.12 -15.29 5.54
C ARG A 44 -36.27 -14.10 5.12
N ALA A 45 -34.95 -14.22 5.26
CA ALA A 45 -34.03 -13.17 4.84
C ALA A 45 -34.08 -12.98 3.31
N ALA A 46 -34.21 -14.05 2.56
CA ALA A 46 -34.36 -14.00 1.10
C ALA A 46 -35.67 -13.30 0.69
N GLU A 47 -36.77 -13.57 1.37
CA GLU A 47 -38.06 -12.91 1.13
C GLU A 47 -38.02 -11.40 1.48
N ASP A 48 -37.44 -11.03 2.64
CA ASP A 48 -37.24 -9.64 3.03
C ASP A 48 -36.34 -8.89 2.04
N LEU A 49 -35.24 -9.50 1.57
CA LEU A 49 -34.35 -8.89 0.60
C LEU A 49 -34.97 -8.81 -0.80
N PHE A 50 -35.75 -9.80 -1.22
CA PHE A 50 -36.49 -9.74 -2.48
C PHE A 50 -37.42 -8.51 -2.48
N GLU A 51 -38.26 -8.35 -1.45
CA GLU A 51 -39.19 -7.22 -1.33
C GLU A 51 -38.48 -5.87 -1.32
N LEU A 52 -37.38 -5.76 -0.55
CA LEU A 52 -36.57 -4.54 -0.51
C LEU A 52 -35.97 -4.21 -1.89
N THR A 53 -35.47 -5.24 -2.58
CA THR A 53 -34.84 -5.06 -3.88
C THR A 53 -35.85 -4.72 -4.98
N GLU A 54 -37.07 -5.25 -4.91
CA GLU A 54 -38.18 -4.85 -5.79
C GLU A 54 -38.48 -3.34 -5.65
N LEU A 55 -38.47 -2.80 -4.43
CA LEU A 55 -38.65 -1.36 -4.18
C LEU A 55 -37.48 -0.54 -4.75
N ALA A 56 -36.25 -1.01 -4.56
CA ALA A 56 -35.05 -0.38 -5.12
C ALA A 56 -35.05 -0.39 -6.64
N ALA A 57 -35.34 -1.55 -7.25
CA ALA A 57 -35.32 -1.74 -8.70
C ALA A 57 -36.35 -0.87 -9.45
N LYS A 58 -37.51 -0.59 -8.86
CA LYS A 58 -38.50 0.37 -9.39
C LYS A 58 -37.94 1.79 -9.54
N GLN A 59 -36.87 2.10 -8.82
CA GLN A 59 -36.19 3.38 -8.87
C GLN A 59 -34.82 3.30 -9.61
N GLY A 60 -34.55 2.17 -10.29
CA GLY A 60 -33.30 1.94 -11.03
C GLY A 60 -32.09 1.66 -10.12
N LEU A 61 -32.33 1.27 -8.85
CA LEU A 61 -31.28 1.03 -7.87
C LEU A 61 -31.03 -0.47 -7.66
N ARG A 62 -29.85 -0.80 -7.20
CA ARG A 62 -29.38 -2.15 -6.85
C ARG A 62 -29.11 -2.27 -5.36
N VAL A 63 -29.12 -3.48 -4.84
CA VAL A 63 -28.85 -3.78 -3.43
C VAL A 63 -27.71 -4.79 -3.35
N ALA A 64 -26.68 -4.51 -2.55
CA ALA A 64 -25.62 -5.45 -2.20
C ALA A 64 -25.73 -5.86 -0.74
N TYR A 65 -25.73 -7.16 -0.45
CA TYR A 65 -25.88 -7.71 0.89
C TYR A 65 -24.56 -8.24 1.41
N GLU A 66 -24.20 -7.79 2.61
CA GLU A 66 -22.95 -8.12 3.31
C GLU A 66 -23.18 -8.96 4.57
N ALA A 67 -22.35 -9.96 4.79
CA ALA A 67 -22.29 -10.73 6.03
C ALA A 67 -21.22 -10.15 6.97
N LEU A 68 -21.63 -9.42 7.99
CA LEU A 68 -20.71 -8.98 9.07
C LEU A 68 -20.27 -10.17 9.93
N SER A 69 -18.99 -10.28 10.26
CA SER A 69 -18.46 -11.38 11.09
C SER A 69 -19.09 -11.49 12.49
N TRP A 70 -19.68 -10.40 13.00
CA TRP A 70 -20.49 -10.36 14.24
C TRP A 70 -22.00 -10.32 13.97
N GLY A 71 -22.43 -10.62 12.75
CA GLY A 71 -23.85 -10.75 12.42
C GLY A 71 -24.53 -11.82 13.26
N ARG A 72 -25.76 -11.54 13.73
CA ARG A 72 -26.43 -12.41 14.69
C ARG A 72 -26.80 -13.77 14.11
N HIS A 73 -27.28 -13.83 12.88
CA HIS A 73 -27.75 -15.05 12.22
C HIS A 73 -27.08 -15.31 10.88
N VAL A 74 -26.57 -14.26 10.26
CA VAL A 74 -25.80 -14.31 9.00
C VAL A 74 -24.48 -13.62 9.27
N ASN A 75 -23.41 -14.38 9.31
CA ASN A 75 -22.06 -13.91 9.61
C ASN A 75 -20.98 -14.62 8.78
N ASP A 76 -21.42 -15.27 7.72
CA ASP A 76 -20.61 -15.99 6.75
C ASP A 76 -21.10 -15.61 5.34
N TYR A 77 -20.16 -15.34 4.41
CA TYR A 77 -20.51 -14.98 3.04
C TYR A 77 -21.30 -16.09 2.32
N ARG A 78 -21.14 -17.34 2.71
CA ARG A 78 -21.88 -18.48 2.13
C ARG A 78 -23.36 -18.41 2.46
N ASP A 79 -23.70 -17.98 3.68
CA ASP A 79 -25.10 -17.76 4.07
C ASP A 79 -25.68 -16.56 3.32
N SER A 80 -24.92 -15.47 3.18
CA SER A 80 -25.38 -14.31 2.41
C SER A 80 -25.55 -14.65 0.92
N TRP A 81 -24.69 -15.48 0.35
CA TRP A 81 -24.86 -15.98 -1.00
C TRP A 81 -26.12 -16.86 -1.16
N GLU A 82 -26.35 -17.79 -0.24
CA GLU A 82 -27.56 -18.62 -0.27
C GLU A 82 -28.85 -17.78 -0.18
N ILE A 83 -28.84 -16.72 0.62
CA ILE A 83 -29.96 -15.76 0.69
C ILE A 83 -30.16 -15.04 -0.65
N VAL A 84 -29.12 -14.49 -1.23
CA VAL A 84 -29.17 -13.80 -2.53
C VAL A 84 -29.63 -14.75 -3.64
N ARG A 85 -29.12 -15.98 -3.65
CA ARG A 85 -29.49 -17.03 -4.61
C ARG A 85 -30.95 -17.40 -4.50
N ARG A 86 -31.51 -17.52 -3.28
CA ARG A 86 -32.93 -17.83 -3.06
C ARG A 86 -33.84 -16.67 -3.39
N ALA A 87 -33.45 -15.46 -3.08
CA ALA A 87 -34.18 -14.25 -3.46
C ALA A 87 -34.29 -14.12 -4.99
N ASN A 88 -33.24 -14.55 -5.71
CA ASN A 88 -33.20 -14.64 -7.16
C ASN A 88 -33.67 -13.36 -7.88
N HIS A 89 -33.22 -12.20 -7.42
CA HIS A 89 -33.57 -10.91 -8.01
C HIS A 89 -32.34 -10.33 -8.76
N PRO A 90 -32.47 -9.84 -10.01
CA PRO A 90 -31.32 -9.37 -10.80
C PRO A 90 -30.61 -8.14 -10.20
N ALA A 91 -31.35 -7.29 -9.48
CA ALA A 91 -30.80 -6.11 -8.82
C ALA A 91 -30.28 -6.40 -7.38
N LEU A 92 -30.23 -7.68 -6.94
CA LEU A 92 -29.67 -8.10 -5.67
C LEU A 92 -28.36 -8.85 -5.90
N GLY A 93 -27.30 -8.44 -5.22
CA GLY A 93 -25.99 -9.09 -5.25
C GLY A 93 -25.32 -9.09 -3.87
N LEU A 94 -24.05 -9.40 -3.85
CA LEU A 94 -23.23 -9.47 -2.66
C LEU A 94 -22.26 -8.30 -2.56
N THR A 95 -21.97 -7.91 -1.31
CA THR A 95 -20.70 -7.32 -0.94
C THR A 95 -19.85 -8.42 -0.27
N LEU A 96 -18.64 -8.62 -0.75
CA LEU A 96 -17.63 -9.45 -0.09
C LEU A 96 -16.61 -8.54 0.59
N ASP A 97 -16.43 -8.70 1.89
CA ASP A 97 -15.41 -7.99 2.67
C ASP A 97 -14.37 -8.98 3.18
N THR A 98 -13.11 -8.73 2.83
CA THR A 98 -12.00 -9.62 3.18
C THR A 98 -11.84 -9.77 4.68
N PHE A 99 -11.98 -8.68 5.45
CA PHE A 99 -11.85 -8.75 6.91
C PHE A 99 -12.91 -9.67 7.51
N HIS A 100 -14.17 -9.57 7.08
CA HIS A 100 -15.25 -10.41 7.62
C HIS A 100 -15.05 -11.89 7.30
N ILE A 101 -14.51 -12.19 6.13
CA ILE A 101 -14.20 -13.55 5.71
C ILE A 101 -13.06 -14.13 6.56
N PHE A 102 -11.93 -13.42 6.66
CA PHE A 102 -10.73 -13.90 7.36
C PHE A 102 -10.89 -13.89 8.88
N SER A 103 -11.56 -12.90 9.47
CA SER A 103 -11.76 -12.84 10.92
C SER A 103 -12.59 -14.02 11.46
N ARG A 104 -13.34 -14.70 10.61
CA ARG A 104 -14.06 -15.93 10.93
C ARG A 104 -13.35 -17.21 10.48
N GLN A 105 -12.19 -17.07 9.84
CA GLN A 105 -11.46 -18.18 9.25
C GLN A 105 -12.35 -19.01 8.29
N THR A 106 -13.24 -18.31 7.57
CA THR A 106 -14.11 -18.96 6.59
C THR A 106 -13.28 -19.40 5.39
N GLU A 107 -13.50 -20.61 4.92
CA GLU A 107 -12.81 -21.13 3.75
C GLU A 107 -13.13 -20.34 2.49
N LEU A 108 -12.18 -20.22 1.56
CA LEU A 108 -12.30 -19.37 0.38
C LEU A 108 -12.83 -20.12 -0.86
N ASP A 109 -12.76 -21.45 -0.86
CA ASP A 109 -13.02 -22.26 -2.07
C ASP A 109 -14.45 -22.12 -2.58
N SER A 110 -15.41 -21.85 -1.69
CA SER A 110 -16.80 -21.64 -2.10
C SER A 110 -17.03 -20.33 -2.89
N ILE A 111 -16.09 -19.38 -2.86
CA ILE A 111 -16.19 -18.11 -3.61
C ILE A 111 -16.30 -18.39 -5.11
N VAL A 112 -15.59 -19.37 -5.64
CA VAL A 112 -15.58 -19.70 -7.07
C VAL A 112 -16.95 -20.13 -7.60
N ASN A 113 -17.87 -20.52 -6.71
CA ASN A 113 -19.23 -20.92 -7.07
C ASN A 113 -20.21 -19.73 -7.15
N ILE A 114 -19.75 -18.52 -6.83
CA ILE A 114 -20.57 -17.31 -6.90
C ILE A 114 -20.36 -16.69 -8.31
N PRO A 115 -21.41 -16.54 -9.13
CA PRO A 115 -21.27 -15.83 -10.41
C PRO A 115 -20.76 -14.40 -10.19
N GLY A 116 -19.74 -13.97 -10.96
CA GLY A 116 -19.13 -12.67 -10.79
C GLY A 116 -20.09 -11.48 -10.95
N ASP A 117 -21.12 -11.63 -11.79
CA ASP A 117 -22.18 -10.65 -11.98
C ASP A 117 -23.15 -10.54 -10.77
N ARG A 118 -23.01 -11.42 -9.79
CA ARG A 118 -23.74 -11.38 -8.51
C ARG A 118 -22.90 -10.81 -7.35
N ILE A 119 -21.66 -10.49 -7.58
CA ILE A 119 -20.80 -9.75 -6.65
C ILE A 119 -20.82 -8.29 -7.14
N PHE A 120 -21.41 -7.38 -6.36
CA PHE A 120 -21.57 -5.99 -6.76
C PHE A 120 -20.49 -5.07 -6.23
N LEU A 121 -19.88 -5.46 -5.11
CA LEU A 121 -18.82 -4.71 -4.43
C LEU A 121 -17.88 -5.67 -3.72
N VAL A 122 -16.59 -5.39 -3.77
CA VAL A 122 -15.60 -6.04 -2.92
C VAL A 122 -14.98 -4.97 -2.01
N GLN A 123 -15.15 -5.16 -0.71
CA GLN A 123 -14.44 -4.36 0.30
C GLN A 123 -13.17 -5.08 0.70
N VAL A 124 -12.07 -4.33 0.69
CA VAL A 124 -10.73 -4.86 0.99
C VAL A 124 -10.17 -4.18 2.21
N ALA A 125 -9.70 -4.99 3.13
CA ALA A 125 -8.85 -4.61 4.24
C ALA A 125 -7.87 -5.74 4.50
N ASP A 126 -6.70 -5.38 5.00
CA ASP A 126 -5.76 -6.28 5.64
C ASP A 126 -5.81 -6.07 7.16
N ALA A 127 -5.17 -6.93 7.92
CA ALA A 127 -5.08 -6.79 9.38
C ALA A 127 -3.98 -7.70 9.95
N PRO A 128 -3.32 -7.33 11.06
CA PRO A 128 -2.49 -8.27 11.81
C PRO A 128 -3.34 -9.40 12.40
N GLN A 129 -2.79 -10.59 12.54
CA GLN A 129 -3.47 -11.73 13.17
C GLN A 129 -3.58 -11.51 14.68
N LEU A 130 -4.80 -11.22 15.15
CA LEU A 130 -5.07 -10.95 16.55
C LEU A 130 -6.14 -11.91 17.10
N THR A 131 -5.94 -12.34 18.36
CA THR A 131 -6.96 -13.12 19.09
C THR A 131 -7.80 -12.18 19.94
N MET A 132 -8.87 -11.64 19.37
CA MET A 132 -9.75 -10.71 20.05
C MET A 132 -11.17 -10.74 19.48
N ASP A 133 -12.07 -9.97 20.08
CA ASP A 133 -13.44 -9.82 19.57
C ASP A 133 -13.43 -9.25 18.14
N PRO A 134 -14.13 -9.88 17.16
CA PRO A 134 -14.11 -9.45 15.77
C PRO A 134 -14.58 -8.02 15.53
N LEU A 135 -15.51 -7.51 16.33
CA LEU A 135 -15.97 -6.12 16.19
C LEU A 135 -14.88 -5.15 16.63
N SER A 136 -14.20 -5.40 17.75
CA SER A 136 -13.08 -4.60 18.23
C SER A 136 -11.92 -4.67 17.26
N TRP A 137 -11.59 -5.85 16.77
CA TRP A 137 -10.55 -6.05 15.74
C TRP A 137 -10.86 -5.25 14.46
N SER A 138 -12.08 -5.36 13.94
CA SER A 138 -12.53 -4.59 12.77
C SER A 138 -12.45 -3.08 12.97
N ARG A 139 -12.74 -2.57 14.14
CA ARG A 139 -12.88 -1.12 14.40
C ARG A 139 -11.56 -0.40 14.61
N HIS A 140 -10.50 -1.12 14.99
CA HIS A 140 -9.26 -0.50 15.45
C HIS A 140 -7.99 -0.97 14.74
N HIS A 141 -8.03 -2.12 14.03
CA HIS A 141 -6.81 -2.78 13.58
C HIS A 141 -6.79 -3.17 12.10
N ARG A 142 -7.75 -2.71 11.30
CA ARG A 142 -7.65 -2.88 9.84
C ARG A 142 -6.51 -2.01 9.31
N CYS A 143 -5.78 -2.51 8.32
CA CYS A 143 -4.74 -1.78 7.60
C CYS A 143 -4.91 -1.96 6.09
N PHE A 144 -4.06 -1.31 5.31
CA PHE A 144 -4.11 -1.44 3.87
C PHE A 144 -3.58 -2.81 3.41
N PRO A 145 -4.02 -3.30 2.23
CA PRO A 145 -3.47 -4.51 1.61
C PRO A 145 -1.94 -4.52 1.57
N GLY A 146 -1.34 -5.61 2.07
CA GLY A 146 0.10 -5.78 2.17
C GLY A 146 0.73 -5.28 3.47
N GLN A 147 -0.03 -4.63 4.34
CA GLN A 147 0.44 -4.14 5.65
C GLN A 147 0.04 -5.08 6.81
N GLY A 148 -0.70 -6.13 6.54
CA GLY A 148 -1.16 -7.13 7.51
C GLY A 148 -0.73 -8.54 7.17
N GLU A 149 -1.48 -9.51 7.70
CA GLU A 149 -1.15 -10.93 7.60
C GLU A 149 -2.29 -11.77 7.00
N LEU A 150 -3.33 -11.12 6.42
CA LEU A 150 -4.43 -11.83 5.77
C LEU A 150 -3.99 -12.33 4.39
N ASP A 151 -4.37 -13.57 4.04
CA ASP A 151 -4.04 -14.16 2.73
C ASP A 151 -4.90 -13.56 1.60
N LEU A 152 -4.67 -12.28 1.32
CA LEU A 152 -5.39 -11.54 0.27
C LEU A 152 -5.10 -12.11 -1.12
N GLN A 153 -3.93 -12.72 -1.33
CA GLN A 153 -3.60 -13.36 -2.60
C GLN A 153 -4.55 -14.52 -2.88
N ALA A 154 -4.72 -15.44 -1.92
CA ALA A 154 -5.64 -16.56 -2.07
C ALA A 154 -7.09 -16.09 -2.31
N PHE A 155 -7.53 -15.03 -1.62
CA PHE A 155 -8.84 -14.43 -1.85
C PHE A 155 -8.98 -13.92 -3.29
N MET A 156 -8.01 -13.16 -3.77
CA MET A 156 -8.02 -12.59 -5.12
C MET A 156 -7.99 -13.66 -6.22
N GLU A 157 -7.29 -14.77 -6.02
CA GLU A 157 -7.29 -15.92 -6.94
C GLU A 157 -8.68 -16.53 -7.07
N ARG A 158 -9.39 -16.74 -5.96
CA ARG A 158 -10.77 -17.26 -5.95
C ARG A 158 -11.76 -16.29 -6.56
N LEU A 159 -11.64 -15.00 -6.22
CA LEU A 159 -12.49 -13.95 -6.77
C LEU A 159 -12.38 -13.84 -8.30
N ARG A 160 -11.18 -13.93 -8.85
CA ARG A 160 -10.97 -13.92 -10.32
C ARG A 160 -11.63 -15.09 -11.00
N ALA A 161 -11.60 -16.27 -10.41
CA ALA A 161 -12.26 -17.45 -10.96
C ALA A 161 -13.76 -17.26 -11.13
N THR A 162 -14.39 -16.32 -10.40
CA THR A 162 -15.81 -15.97 -10.54
C THR A 162 -16.11 -15.15 -11.81
N GLY A 163 -15.10 -14.51 -12.40
CA GLY A 163 -15.28 -13.52 -13.46
C GLY A 163 -15.79 -12.15 -12.97
N PHE A 164 -15.64 -11.84 -11.66
CA PHE A 164 -15.98 -10.52 -11.11
C PHE A 164 -15.26 -9.40 -11.85
N ASP A 165 -16.00 -8.35 -12.23
CA ASP A 165 -15.52 -7.14 -12.93
C ASP A 165 -16.07 -5.84 -12.28
N GLY A 166 -16.36 -5.90 -11.00
CA GLY A 166 -16.89 -4.80 -10.22
C GLY A 166 -15.83 -3.98 -9.49
N PRO A 167 -16.26 -2.98 -8.71
CA PRO A 167 -15.37 -2.10 -7.96
C PRO A 167 -14.77 -2.77 -6.73
N PHE A 168 -13.53 -2.38 -6.43
CA PHE A 168 -12.87 -2.59 -5.14
C PHE A 168 -12.95 -1.32 -4.31
N SER A 169 -13.21 -1.46 -3.02
CA SER A 169 -13.27 -0.36 -2.06
C SER A 169 -12.43 -0.70 -0.83
N LEU A 170 -11.55 0.18 -0.42
CA LEU A 170 -10.89 0.04 0.88
C LEU A 170 -11.86 0.40 2.00
N GLU A 171 -12.00 -0.49 2.99
CA GLU A 171 -12.76 -0.24 4.20
C GLU A 171 -11.87 -0.38 5.43
N ILE A 172 -11.19 0.70 5.78
CA ILE A 172 -10.16 0.70 6.81
C ILE A 172 -10.64 1.47 8.04
N PHE A 173 -10.77 0.74 9.16
CA PHE A 173 -11.01 1.30 10.47
C PHE A 173 -9.77 1.09 11.33
N ASN A 174 -9.01 2.18 11.52
CA ASN A 174 -7.77 2.17 12.29
C ASN A 174 -7.63 3.50 13.03
N ASP A 175 -7.34 3.46 14.33
CA ASP A 175 -7.27 4.66 15.15
C ASP A 175 -6.09 5.56 14.78
N GLN A 176 -4.96 4.97 14.37
CA GLN A 176 -3.79 5.73 13.90
C GLN A 176 -4.09 6.46 12.60
N PHE A 177 -4.75 5.80 11.64
CA PHE A 177 -5.13 6.41 10.36
C PHE A 177 -6.10 7.58 10.54
N ARG A 178 -7.00 7.50 11.52
CA ARG A 178 -7.93 8.60 11.84
C ARG A 178 -7.24 9.84 12.40
N ALA A 179 -6.08 9.65 13.05
CA ALA A 179 -5.32 10.74 13.66
C ALA A 179 -4.28 11.36 12.71
N SER A 180 -4.03 10.74 11.57
CA SER A 180 -2.96 11.10 10.64
C SER A 180 -3.45 11.97 9.47
N ASP A 181 -2.51 12.42 8.62
CA ASP A 181 -2.78 13.22 7.44
C ASP A 181 -3.60 12.43 6.40
N PRO A 182 -4.83 12.87 6.04
CA PRO A 182 -5.68 12.17 5.09
C PRO A 182 -5.10 12.09 3.67
N PHE A 183 -4.28 13.05 3.24
CA PHE A 183 -3.66 13.03 1.91
C PHE A 183 -2.58 11.96 1.80
N ARG A 184 -1.81 11.76 2.87
CA ARG A 184 -0.82 10.68 2.94
C ARG A 184 -1.51 9.33 2.88
N HIS A 185 -2.54 9.13 3.70
CA HIS A 185 -3.29 7.88 3.70
C HIS A 185 -4.03 7.60 2.39
N ALA A 186 -4.57 8.61 1.73
CA ALA A 186 -5.19 8.41 0.42
C ALA A 186 -4.17 7.94 -0.65
N ARG A 187 -2.94 8.44 -0.57
CA ARG A 187 -1.85 8.03 -1.47
C ARG A 187 -1.41 6.60 -1.17
N ASP A 188 -1.22 6.28 0.09
CA ASP A 188 -0.84 4.94 0.53
C ASP A 188 -1.94 3.92 0.21
N ALA A 189 -3.19 4.26 0.48
CA ALA A 189 -4.36 3.49 0.09
C ALA A 189 -4.38 3.17 -1.43
N TYR A 190 -4.09 4.15 -2.27
CA TYR A 190 -3.98 3.93 -3.71
C TYR A 190 -2.84 2.97 -4.06
N ARG A 191 -1.67 3.15 -3.44
CA ARG A 191 -0.50 2.29 -3.66
C ARG A 191 -0.78 0.84 -3.26
N SER A 192 -1.45 0.64 -2.12
CA SER A 192 -1.81 -0.70 -1.64
C SER A 192 -2.78 -1.44 -2.56
N LEU A 193 -3.76 -0.73 -3.14
CA LEU A 193 -4.64 -1.32 -4.16
C LEU A 193 -3.87 -1.69 -5.43
N VAL A 194 -2.94 -0.86 -5.86
CA VAL A 194 -2.09 -1.15 -7.02
C VAL A 194 -1.17 -2.35 -6.73
N TYR A 195 -0.59 -2.43 -5.54
CA TYR A 195 0.22 -3.57 -5.09
C TYR A 195 -0.60 -4.86 -5.14
N MET A 196 -1.75 -4.89 -4.47
CA MET A 196 -2.65 -6.03 -4.49
C MET A 196 -3.04 -6.46 -5.91
N ALA A 197 -3.22 -5.47 -6.79
CA ALA A 197 -3.55 -5.71 -8.19
C ALA A 197 -2.43 -6.40 -8.96
N GLN A 198 -1.18 -6.17 -8.62
CA GLN A 198 0.00 -6.68 -9.32
C GLN A 198 0.44 -8.06 -8.86
N GLU A 199 0.37 -8.32 -7.57
CA GLU A 199 0.69 -9.65 -7.00
C GLU A 199 -0.22 -10.74 -7.57
N THR A 200 -1.32 -10.33 -8.14
CA THR A 200 -2.27 -11.19 -8.77
C THR A 200 -2.15 -11.08 -10.30
N GLU A 201 -1.64 -12.11 -11.00
CA GLU A 201 -1.29 -12.12 -12.45
C GLU A 201 -2.24 -11.40 -13.44
N PRO A 202 -1.70 -10.84 -14.58
CA PRO A 202 -2.41 -9.87 -15.43
C PRO A 202 -3.48 -10.44 -16.37
N SER A 203 -3.91 -11.68 -16.21
CA SER A 203 -4.86 -12.31 -17.16
C SER A 203 -6.33 -11.93 -16.96
N SER A 204 -6.67 -11.15 -15.95
CA SER A 204 -8.05 -10.76 -15.65
C SER A 204 -8.40 -9.39 -16.26
N LYS A 205 -9.53 -9.31 -16.97
CA LYS A 205 -10.08 -8.06 -17.50
C LYS A 205 -10.40 -7.02 -16.42
N VAL A 206 -10.58 -7.45 -15.18
CA VAL A 206 -10.92 -6.63 -14.01
C VAL A 206 -9.85 -5.58 -13.73
N MET A 207 -8.58 -5.89 -14.03
CA MET A 207 -7.46 -5.04 -13.68
C MET A 207 -6.92 -4.21 -14.85
N THR A 208 -7.46 -4.37 -16.05
CA THR A 208 -7.02 -3.63 -17.26
C THR A 208 -7.34 -2.15 -17.23
N LYS A 209 -8.21 -1.69 -16.32
CA LYS A 209 -8.47 -0.25 -16.10
C LYS A 209 -7.52 0.39 -15.07
N SER A 210 -6.84 -0.39 -14.25
CA SER A 210 -5.75 0.15 -13.44
C SER A 210 -4.57 0.46 -14.36
N ARG A 211 -3.91 1.59 -14.17
CA ARG A 211 -2.70 1.95 -14.91
C ARG A 211 -1.70 0.80 -14.76
N SER A 212 -1.44 0.06 -15.83
CA SER A 212 -0.43 -1.00 -15.77
C SER A 212 0.91 -0.38 -15.38
N LEU A 213 1.47 -0.85 -14.27
CA LEU A 213 2.83 -0.48 -13.90
C LEU A 213 3.81 -1.33 -14.69
N PRO A 214 4.97 -0.80 -15.08
CA PRO A 214 6.01 -1.61 -15.68
C PRO A 214 6.45 -2.71 -14.72
N LYS A 215 6.69 -3.91 -15.24
CA LYS A 215 7.43 -4.94 -14.51
C LYS A 215 8.88 -4.49 -14.50
N VAL A 216 9.48 -4.44 -13.34
CA VAL A 216 10.86 -4.00 -13.14
C VAL A 216 11.62 -5.03 -12.34
N ASP A 217 12.90 -5.16 -12.60
CA ASP A 217 13.80 -5.97 -11.80
C ASP A 217 14.04 -5.31 -10.43
N GLN A 218 14.13 -6.11 -9.40
CA GLN A 218 14.44 -5.64 -8.06
C GLN A 218 15.85 -5.04 -8.00
N PRO A 219 16.09 -4.00 -7.19
CA PRO A 219 17.42 -3.56 -6.87
C PRO A 219 18.29 -4.71 -6.35
N THR A 220 19.54 -4.79 -6.77
CA THR A 220 20.44 -5.90 -6.44
C THR A 220 21.25 -5.67 -5.18
N GLY A 221 21.28 -4.45 -4.65
CA GLY A 221 22.00 -4.11 -3.44
C GLY A 221 22.10 -2.61 -3.21
N ILE A 222 22.81 -2.26 -2.12
CA ILE A 222 23.13 -0.88 -1.78
C ILE A 222 24.45 -0.50 -2.45
N ASP A 223 24.43 0.52 -3.31
CA ASP A 223 25.63 1.01 -4.00
C ASP A 223 26.46 1.94 -3.10
N PHE A 224 25.80 2.85 -2.37
CA PHE A 224 26.45 3.76 -1.44
C PHE A 224 25.51 4.23 -0.32
N ILE A 225 26.12 4.78 0.74
CA ILE A 225 25.42 5.51 1.81
C ILE A 225 26.02 6.89 1.92
N GLU A 226 25.20 7.95 1.97
CA GLU A 226 25.62 9.34 2.02
C GLU A 226 25.27 9.96 3.36
N PHE A 227 26.27 10.58 3.98
CA PHE A 227 26.17 11.31 5.23
C PHE A 227 26.15 12.81 4.96
N ALA A 228 25.16 13.50 5.51
CA ALA A 228 25.13 14.95 5.61
C ALA A 228 25.88 15.37 6.88
N VAL A 229 26.87 16.24 6.74
CA VAL A 229 27.67 16.75 7.85
C VAL A 229 27.99 18.23 7.66
N ASP A 230 28.25 18.92 8.76
CA ASP A 230 28.90 20.24 8.73
C ASP A 230 30.42 20.12 8.89
N GLU A 231 31.12 21.27 8.85
CA GLU A 231 32.57 21.33 8.97
C GLU A 231 33.07 20.84 10.35
N SER A 232 32.29 21.02 11.40
CA SER A 232 32.66 20.62 12.76
C SER A 232 32.57 19.12 12.98
N GLU A 233 31.61 18.46 12.34
CA GLU A 233 31.34 17.02 12.44
C GLU A 233 32.21 16.19 11.48
N HIS A 234 32.63 16.80 10.37
CA HIS A 234 33.43 16.16 9.32
C HIS A 234 34.68 15.42 9.91
N GLN A 235 35.49 16.11 10.72
CA GLN A 235 36.71 15.52 11.27
C GLN A 235 36.40 14.31 12.19
N GLN A 236 35.30 14.38 12.93
CA GLN A 236 34.87 13.30 13.79
C GLN A 236 34.47 12.08 12.99
N LEU A 237 33.62 12.27 11.96
CA LEU A 237 33.19 11.19 11.08
C LEU A 237 34.34 10.60 10.27
N ALA A 238 35.20 11.42 9.68
CA ALA A 238 36.37 10.97 8.94
C ALA A 238 37.32 10.14 9.82
N SER A 239 37.56 10.62 11.06
CA SER A 239 38.39 9.85 12.04
C SER A 239 37.75 8.52 12.43
N PHE A 240 36.41 8.47 12.55
CA PHE A 240 35.69 7.25 12.84
C PHE A 240 35.80 6.26 11.66
N LEU A 241 35.57 6.71 10.43
CA LEU A 241 35.69 5.88 9.23
C LEU A 241 37.11 5.32 9.08
N GLN A 242 38.13 6.13 9.28
CA GLN A 242 39.51 5.67 9.20
C GLN A 242 39.82 4.60 10.26
N LYS A 243 39.33 4.77 11.49
CA LYS A 243 39.53 3.79 12.58
C LYS A 243 38.77 2.49 12.34
N THR A 244 37.68 2.53 11.58
CA THR A 244 36.91 1.35 11.21
C THR A 244 37.37 0.70 9.90
N GLY A 245 38.48 1.20 9.33
CA GLY A 245 39.14 0.59 8.18
C GLY A 245 38.76 1.15 6.83
N PHE A 246 37.94 2.21 6.76
CA PHE A 246 37.65 2.89 5.50
C PHE A 246 38.81 3.80 5.09
N THR A 247 39.03 3.86 3.81
CA THR A 247 40.06 4.72 3.18
C THR A 247 39.35 5.85 2.42
N HIS A 248 39.79 7.09 2.60
CA HIS A 248 39.40 8.20 1.75
C HIS A 248 40.06 8.00 0.38
N VAL A 249 39.28 7.55 -0.62
CA VAL A 249 39.82 7.15 -1.93
C VAL A 249 39.69 8.22 -2.99
N ALA A 250 38.67 9.08 -2.92
CA ALA A 250 38.43 10.08 -3.94
C ALA A 250 37.68 11.30 -3.39
N THR A 251 37.80 12.42 -4.13
CA THR A 251 37.10 13.66 -3.87
C THR A 251 36.33 14.07 -5.14
N HIS A 252 35.12 14.58 -4.98
CA HIS A 252 34.34 15.06 -6.11
C HIS A 252 35.00 16.25 -6.82
N LYS A 253 34.93 16.30 -8.15
CA LYS A 253 35.64 17.28 -8.97
C LYS A 253 35.31 18.73 -8.67
N VAL A 254 34.06 19.04 -8.24
CA VAL A 254 33.57 20.41 -8.05
C VAL A 254 32.84 20.64 -6.74
N LYS A 255 32.34 19.60 -6.08
CA LYS A 255 31.56 19.69 -4.84
C LYS A 255 32.43 19.31 -3.64
N GLN A 256 32.05 19.78 -2.44
CA GLN A 256 32.70 19.37 -1.18
C GLN A 256 32.19 18.00 -0.73
N VAL A 257 32.46 16.98 -1.55
CA VAL A 257 32.02 15.59 -1.35
C VAL A 257 33.22 14.65 -1.41
N GLU A 258 33.32 13.80 -0.41
CA GLU A 258 34.40 12.82 -0.26
C GLU A 258 33.85 11.40 -0.40
N LEU A 259 34.60 10.55 -1.09
CA LEU A 259 34.32 9.12 -1.19
C LEU A 259 35.26 8.32 -0.31
N TRP A 260 34.68 7.59 0.62
CA TRP A 260 35.36 6.66 1.51
C TRP A 260 34.99 5.22 1.12
N GLN A 261 35.95 4.34 1.03
CA GLN A 261 35.73 2.99 0.55
C GLN A 261 36.39 1.94 1.45
N GLN A 262 35.71 0.80 1.54
CA GLN A 262 36.23 -0.42 2.10
C GLN A 262 35.67 -1.61 1.31
N SER A 263 36.46 -2.32 0.54
CA SER A 263 36.00 -3.30 -0.46
C SER A 263 34.94 -2.72 -1.42
N GLY A 264 33.80 -3.37 -1.51
CA GLY A 264 32.65 -2.91 -2.30
C GLY A 264 31.77 -1.85 -1.61
N ILE A 265 32.07 -1.47 -0.36
CA ILE A 265 31.26 -0.52 0.39
C ILE A 265 31.73 0.91 0.12
N ARG A 266 30.82 1.76 -0.32
CA ARG A 266 31.05 3.19 -0.53
C ARG A 266 30.28 4.01 0.48
N LEU A 267 30.99 4.87 1.19
CA LEU A 267 30.42 5.86 2.10
C LEU A 267 30.79 7.25 1.59
N VAL A 268 29.80 8.10 1.47
CA VAL A 268 29.95 9.47 0.95
C VAL A 268 29.80 10.44 2.11
N ILE A 269 30.74 11.36 2.26
CA ILE A 269 30.63 12.51 3.18
C ILE A 269 30.32 13.74 2.34
N ASN A 270 29.15 14.33 2.54
CA ASN A 270 28.70 15.50 1.78
C ASN A 270 28.63 16.73 2.69
N ARG A 271 29.46 17.73 2.38
CA ARG A 271 29.51 19.05 3.03
C ARG A 271 29.13 20.19 2.07
N GLU A 272 28.57 19.86 0.90
CA GLU A 272 28.27 20.85 -0.11
C GLU A 272 27.21 21.83 0.37
N SER A 273 27.57 23.11 0.32
CA SER A 273 26.65 24.21 0.63
C SER A 273 25.54 24.32 -0.40
N GLN A 274 24.35 24.73 0.01
CA GLN A 274 23.15 24.88 -0.84
C GLN A 274 22.68 23.57 -1.50
N SER A 275 23.10 22.43 -0.97
CA SER A 275 22.73 21.09 -1.42
C SER A 275 21.52 20.54 -0.68
N PHE A 276 21.01 19.40 -1.16
CA PHE A 276 20.04 18.60 -0.40
C PHE A 276 20.63 18.16 0.95
N ALA A 277 21.87 17.70 0.97
CA ALA A 277 22.53 17.24 2.20
C ALA A 277 22.61 18.36 3.25
N GLN A 278 22.89 19.60 2.87
CA GLN A 278 22.90 20.72 3.81
C GLN A 278 21.50 20.98 4.40
N ARG A 279 20.45 20.97 3.57
CA ARG A 279 19.07 21.15 4.07
C ARG A 279 18.70 20.04 5.03
N TYR A 280 19.00 18.80 4.67
CA TYR A 280 18.75 17.63 5.52
C TYR A 280 19.51 17.70 6.84
N HIS A 281 20.79 18.10 6.80
CA HIS A 281 21.61 18.32 8.00
C HIS A 281 21.01 19.38 8.93
N THR A 282 20.48 20.47 8.38
CA THR A 282 19.86 21.55 9.18
C THR A 282 18.67 21.02 10.02
N GLU A 283 17.94 20.03 9.51
CA GLU A 283 16.78 19.45 10.17
C GLU A 283 17.14 18.29 11.10
N HIS A 284 18.17 17.49 10.75
CA HIS A 284 18.45 16.20 11.38
C HIS A 284 19.84 16.10 12.03
N GLY A 285 20.73 17.09 11.81
CA GLY A 285 22.14 17.01 12.19
C GLY A 285 22.91 15.97 11.38
N LEU A 286 24.05 15.52 11.90
CA LEU A 286 24.85 14.45 11.30
C LEU A 286 24.00 13.18 11.16
N SER A 287 23.70 12.81 9.93
CA SER A 287 22.78 11.71 9.63
C SER A 287 22.98 11.17 8.21
N VAL A 288 22.42 9.99 7.94
CA VAL A 288 22.32 9.45 6.59
C VAL A 288 21.22 10.20 5.87
N CYS A 289 21.58 11.04 4.89
CA CYS A 289 20.64 11.83 4.12
C CYS A 289 20.19 11.13 2.82
N ALA A 290 21.00 10.18 2.36
CA ALA A 290 20.66 9.43 1.14
C ALA A 290 21.37 8.07 1.11
N TYR A 291 20.89 7.18 0.27
CA TYR A 291 21.59 5.96 -0.13
C TYR A 291 21.23 5.58 -1.57
N GLY A 292 22.20 4.99 -2.25
CA GLY A 292 22.05 4.53 -3.63
C GLY A 292 21.67 3.05 -3.67
N LEU A 293 20.75 2.71 -4.56
CA LEU A 293 20.38 1.33 -4.87
C LEU A 293 20.92 0.96 -6.24
N SER A 294 21.61 -0.17 -6.34
CA SER A 294 22.05 -0.74 -7.63
C SER A 294 20.84 -1.30 -8.38
N CYS A 295 20.48 -0.70 -9.50
CA CYS A 295 19.27 -1.00 -10.25
C CYS A 295 19.58 -1.46 -11.67
N PRO A 296 19.08 -2.64 -12.09
CA PRO A 296 19.23 -3.11 -13.47
C PRO A 296 18.36 -2.34 -14.48
N ASP A 297 17.23 -1.77 -14.04
CA ASP A 297 16.26 -1.05 -14.87
C ASP A 297 15.83 0.27 -14.21
N VAL A 298 16.68 1.28 -14.28
CA VAL A 298 16.39 2.62 -13.73
C VAL A 298 15.19 3.29 -14.43
N PRO A 299 15.09 3.29 -15.78
CA PRO A 299 13.93 3.90 -16.44
C PRO A 299 12.59 3.28 -16.03
N GLY A 300 12.50 1.97 -15.94
CA GLY A 300 11.29 1.28 -15.50
C GLY A 300 10.93 1.59 -14.06
N LEU A 301 11.92 1.66 -13.16
CA LEU A 301 11.71 2.04 -11.74
C LEU A 301 11.21 3.49 -11.62
N LEU A 302 11.73 4.42 -12.40
CA LEU A 302 11.29 5.81 -12.40
C LEU A 302 9.86 5.96 -12.93
N GLU A 303 9.52 5.26 -14.01
CA GLU A 303 8.16 5.23 -14.52
C GLU A 303 7.19 4.67 -13.47
N ARG A 304 7.57 3.57 -12.82
CA ARG A 304 6.80 2.95 -11.75
C ARG A 304 6.61 3.91 -10.56
N ALA A 305 7.68 4.54 -10.07
CA ALA A 305 7.64 5.50 -8.97
C ALA A 305 6.72 6.68 -9.30
N THR A 306 6.84 7.24 -10.49
CA THR A 306 5.98 8.34 -10.96
C THR A 306 4.50 7.94 -10.99
N LYS A 307 4.18 6.76 -11.52
CA LYS A 307 2.81 6.24 -11.56
C LYS A 307 2.22 5.98 -10.18
N LEU A 308 3.06 5.62 -9.21
CA LEU A 308 2.69 5.45 -7.81
C LEU A 308 2.66 6.77 -7.02
N GLY A 309 2.95 7.91 -7.67
CA GLY A 309 2.90 9.22 -7.05
C GLY A 309 4.05 9.50 -6.08
N TYR A 310 5.20 8.83 -6.26
CA TYR A 310 6.43 9.24 -5.58
C TYR A 310 6.99 10.49 -6.24
N GLN A 311 7.62 11.36 -5.43
CA GLN A 311 8.38 12.48 -5.96
C GLN A 311 9.71 11.94 -6.49
N VAL A 312 9.97 12.21 -7.77
CA VAL A 312 11.24 11.92 -8.42
C VAL A 312 12.02 13.22 -8.46
N GLU A 313 13.19 13.20 -7.86
CA GLU A 313 14.14 14.30 -7.89
C GLU A 313 15.28 13.92 -8.83
N TYR A 314 15.72 14.89 -9.62
CA TYR A 314 16.95 14.79 -10.39
C TYR A 314 17.98 15.67 -9.69
N ALA A 315 19.19 15.19 -9.57
CA ALA A 315 20.29 16.02 -9.12
C ALA A 315 20.36 17.26 -10.02
N ASP A 316 20.62 18.42 -9.40
CA ASP A 316 20.51 19.74 -10.02
C ASP A 316 21.11 19.80 -11.43
N PRO A 317 20.30 20.03 -12.49
CA PRO A 317 20.78 20.04 -13.87
C PRO A 317 21.83 21.14 -14.17
N GLU A 318 21.89 22.20 -13.36
CA GLU A 318 22.87 23.29 -13.53
C GLU A 318 24.24 22.93 -12.94
N HIS A 319 24.29 22.01 -11.97
CA HIS A 319 25.53 21.63 -11.29
C HIS A 319 25.87 20.13 -11.42
N ASP A 320 25.01 19.35 -12.05
CA ASP A 320 25.17 17.92 -12.19
C ASP A 320 24.81 17.47 -13.62
N THR A 321 25.82 17.37 -14.46
CA THR A 321 25.66 17.00 -15.88
C THR A 321 25.31 15.53 -16.08
N HIS A 322 25.29 14.72 -15.01
CA HIS A 322 25.12 13.27 -15.05
C HIS A 322 24.11 12.77 -14.02
N GLY A 323 23.17 13.63 -13.62
CA GLY A 323 22.24 13.46 -12.50
C GLY A 323 21.67 12.08 -12.33
N ILE A 324 22.00 11.44 -11.23
CA ILE A 324 21.37 10.21 -10.80
C ILE A 324 19.97 10.58 -10.30
N ALA A 325 18.94 9.93 -10.84
CA ALA A 325 17.60 10.15 -10.36
C ALA A 325 17.41 9.59 -8.96
N ALA A 326 16.67 10.31 -8.13
CA ALA A 326 16.36 9.91 -6.78
C ALA A 326 14.84 9.93 -6.51
N ILE A 327 14.43 9.13 -5.55
CA ILE A 327 13.06 9.11 -5.01
C ILE A 327 13.14 9.56 -3.55
N THR A 328 12.24 10.45 -3.13
CA THR A 328 12.14 10.82 -1.73
C THR A 328 11.54 9.67 -0.92
N GLY A 329 12.30 9.18 0.05
CA GLY A 329 11.89 8.15 0.99
C GLY A 329 10.95 8.68 2.09
N PRO A 330 10.42 7.81 2.96
CA PRO A 330 9.45 8.17 3.98
C PRO A 330 10.00 9.11 5.06
N THR A 331 11.32 9.14 5.28
CA THR A 331 11.99 10.08 6.21
C THR A 331 12.40 11.39 5.55
N GLY A 332 12.11 11.58 4.28
CA GLY A 332 12.66 12.67 3.50
C GLY A 332 14.07 12.39 2.95
N ALA A 333 14.75 11.32 3.37
CA ALA A 333 16.04 10.93 2.78
C ALA A 333 15.87 10.49 1.32
N LEU A 334 16.90 10.71 0.50
CA LEU A 334 16.86 10.34 -0.91
C LEU A 334 17.29 8.89 -1.14
N LEU A 335 16.57 8.22 -2.04
CA LEU A 335 16.94 6.92 -2.60
C LEU A 335 17.38 7.13 -4.05
N TYR A 336 18.68 7.14 -4.28
CA TYR A 336 19.24 7.23 -5.62
C TYR A 336 19.13 5.89 -6.36
N LEU A 337 18.71 5.94 -7.61
CA LEU A 337 18.63 4.78 -8.50
C LEU A 337 19.88 4.74 -9.39
N VAL A 338 20.84 3.90 -9.02
CA VAL A 338 22.12 3.79 -9.70
C VAL A 338 22.05 2.67 -10.73
N ASP A 339 22.29 2.99 -12.01
CA ASP A 339 22.29 1.99 -13.07
C ASP A 339 23.47 1.02 -12.90
N SER A 340 23.17 -0.24 -12.58
CA SER A 340 24.18 -1.29 -12.42
C SER A 340 24.82 -1.73 -13.73
N ASN A 341 24.26 -1.34 -14.88
CA ASN A 341 24.76 -1.66 -16.23
C ASN A 341 25.51 -0.48 -16.87
N ASP A 342 25.67 0.65 -16.18
CA ASP A 342 26.39 1.81 -16.72
C ASP A 342 27.87 1.44 -16.98
N PRO A 343 28.33 1.46 -18.23
CA PRO A 343 29.72 1.12 -18.58
C PRO A 343 30.74 2.14 -18.08
N SER A 344 30.28 3.33 -17.67
CA SER A 344 31.12 4.39 -17.09
C SER A 344 30.43 4.95 -15.83
N PRO A 345 30.56 4.26 -14.69
CA PRO A 345 29.88 4.63 -13.46
C PRO A 345 30.14 6.09 -13.06
N HIS A 346 29.16 6.74 -12.45
CA HIS A 346 29.28 8.14 -11.99
C HIS A 346 30.50 8.35 -11.07
N TRP A 347 30.91 7.34 -10.31
CA TRP A 347 32.13 7.37 -9.49
C TRP A 347 33.38 7.70 -10.30
N GLU A 348 33.51 7.18 -11.52
CA GLU A 348 34.63 7.46 -12.41
C GLU A 348 34.51 8.82 -13.11
N ARG A 349 33.27 9.23 -13.42
CA ARG A 349 33.02 10.48 -14.11
C ARG A 349 33.15 11.71 -13.23
N GLU A 350 32.74 11.63 -11.97
CA GLU A 350 32.56 12.77 -11.10
C GLU A 350 33.65 12.92 -10.03
N PHE A 351 34.39 11.88 -9.74
CA PHE A 351 35.40 11.87 -8.68
C PHE A 351 36.83 11.83 -9.24
N ILE A 352 37.76 12.42 -8.47
CA ILE A 352 39.20 12.34 -8.67
C ILE A 352 39.75 11.37 -7.61
N TYR A 353 40.21 10.23 -8.06
CA TYR A 353 40.83 9.22 -7.18
C TYR A 353 42.27 9.59 -6.88
N HIS A 354 42.63 9.51 -5.60
CA HIS A 354 43.99 9.81 -5.10
C HIS A 354 44.55 8.69 -4.21
N SER A 355 43.73 7.69 -3.87
CA SER A 355 44.11 6.53 -3.09
C SER A 355 43.36 5.28 -3.57
N VAL A 356 43.87 4.12 -3.18
CA VAL A 356 43.25 2.82 -3.43
C VAL A 356 42.94 2.18 -2.09
N ASP A 357 41.78 1.56 -1.99
CA ASP A 357 41.41 0.82 -0.80
C ASP A 357 42.34 -0.39 -0.60
N PRO A 358 43.06 -0.47 0.51
CA PRO A 358 43.80 -1.67 0.86
C PRO A 358 42.81 -2.74 1.32
N ASN A 359 43.03 -3.98 0.94
CA ASN A 359 42.23 -5.15 1.32
C ASN A 359 41.50 -5.04 2.66
N SER A 360 40.23 -5.32 2.70
CA SER A 360 39.35 -5.10 3.83
C SER A 360 38.65 -6.36 4.33
N TYR A 361 38.11 -6.26 5.55
CA TYR A 361 37.41 -7.35 6.23
C TYR A 361 35.89 -7.28 6.07
N ILE A 362 35.35 -6.17 5.57
CA ILE A 362 33.93 -5.94 5.38
C ILE A 362 33.63 -5.96 3.87
N SER A 363 32.62 -6.71 3.43
CA SER A 363 32.40 -6.96 2.01
C SER A 363 31.16 -6.27 1.42
N ARG A 364 30.14 -5.99 2.23
CA ARG A 364 28.89 -5.40 1.76
C ARG A 364 28.12 -4.70 2.90
N VAL A 365 27.22 -3.82 2.53
CA VAL A 365 26.14 -3.34 3.40
C VAL A 365 25.06 -4.42 3.44
N ASP A 366 24.70 -4.86 4.63
CA ASP A 366 23.66 -5.89 4.81
C ASP A 366 22.27 -5.27 4.76
N HIS A 367 22.03 -4.22 5.53
CA HIS A 367 20.76 -3.50 5.56
C HIS A 367 20.93 -2.06 6.03
N VAL A 368 19.90 -1.25 5.77
CA VAL A 368 19.71 0.08 6.35
C VAL A 368 18.45 0.05 7.20
N ALA A 369 18.56 0.42 8.47
CA ALA A 369 17.42 0.56 9.37
C ALA A 369 16.98 2.03 9.44
N THR A 370 15.71 2.27 9.25
CA THR A 370 15.12 3.61 9.29
C THR A 370 14.16 3.71 10.47
N THR A 371 14.29 4.77 11.26
CA THR A 371 13.34 5.06 12.34
C THR A 371 12.32 6.07 11.87
N LEU A 372 11.04 5.80 12.18
CA LEU A 372 9.90 6.61 11.80
C LEU A 372 9.01 6.89 13.01
N PRO A 373 8.28 8.01 13.03
CA PRO A 373 7.15 8.16 13.92
C PRO A 373 6.15 7.00 13.74
N LEU A 374 5.51 6.58 14.83
CA LEU A 374 4.64 5.39 14.83
C LEU A 374 3.51 5.47 13.80
N ASP A 375 2.97 6.66 13.56
CA ASP A 375 1.91 6.94 12.58
C ASP A 375 2.37 6.85 11.12
N GLN A 376 3.67 6.73 10.87
CA GLN A 376 4.26 6.65 9.54
C GLN A 376 4.83 5.27 9.21
N VAL A 377 4.91 4.36 10.20
CA VAL A 377 5.54 3.03 10.00
C VAL A 377 4.78 2.22 8.95
N LEU A 378 3.45 2.17 9.04
CA LEU A 378 2.63 1.40 8.09
C LEU A 378 2.69 1.95 6.66
N GLU A 379 2.87 3.27 6.49
CA GLU A 379 3.03 3.89 5.15
C GLU A 379 4.36 3.51 4.51
N ALA A 380 5.37 3.21 5.31
CA ALA A 380 6.72 2.91 4.84
C ALA A 380 6.97 1.42 4.57
N THR A 381 6.05 0.56 4.97
CA THR A 381 6.11 -0.89 4.73
C THR A 381 5.33 -1.28 3.48
#